data_99d2677beb6f0984e04e7350b168bf50
#
_entry.id   99d2677beb6f0984e04e7350b168bf50
#
_cell.length_a   1.000
_cell.length_b   1.000
_cell.length_c   1.000
_cell.angle_alpha   90.00
_cell.angle_beta   90.00
_cell.angle_gamma   90.00
#
_symmetry.space_group_name_H-M   'P 1'
#
loop_
_entity.id
_entity.type
_entity.pdbx_description
1 polymer ?
#
loop_
_entity_poly.entity_id
_entity_poly.type
_entity_poly.pdbx_seq_one_letter_code
_entity_poly.pdbx_strand_id
1 'polypeptide(L)'
;MSDSSQNPYAAPPQAAADDVQTYQGPPGGGLPSTVQQVMVVSILQIVVGALELLASAILAVYTGIFGAMSSGAIEMPEGEEEALFVFGIISAVTLFLGLAIFIAAVLRIWSGIAGFKFKRRKMAIFASVLGMTSALTMYCSVFSIGMLIYGLIIYLDRNVKRAYEMAEQGMTPDQIRDPRNW
;
A
#
# COMPACT_ATOMS: atom_id res chain seq x y z
N MET A 1 41.26 53.12 -19.99
CA MET A 1 40.97 52.52 -18.68
C MET A 1 39.49 52.63 -18.45
N SER A 2 38.75 51.62 -18.85
CA SER A 2 37.27 51.54 -18.62
C SER A 2 37.01 50.48 -17.57
N ASP A 3 36.64 50.99 -16.43
CA ASP A 3 36.29 50.24 -15.26
C ASP A 3 34.92 49.55 -15.48
N SER A 4 34.93 48.23 -15.68
CA SER A 4 33.70 47.48 -15.84
C SER A 4 33.08 47.30 -14.44
N SER A 5 32.13 48.19 -14.12
CA SER A 5 31.26 48.11 -12.97
C SER A 5 30.58 46.73 -12.94
N GLN A 6 31.03 45.85 -12.05
CA GLN A 6 30.35 44.61 -11.75
C GLN A 6 28.93 44.94 -11.24
N ASN A 7 27.95 44.60 -12.02
CA ASN A 7 26.54 44.75 -11.63
C ASN A 7 26.27 43.79 -10.48
N PRO A 8 26.03 44.30 -9.24
CA PRO A 8 25.78 43.41 -8.08
C PRO A 8 24.44 42.64 -8.17
N TYR A 9 23.63 42.93 -9.18
CA TYR A 9 22.36 42.23 -9.46
C TYR A 9 22.45 41.30 -10.66
N ALA A 10 23.65 41.08 -11.21
CA ALA A 10 23.81 40.03 -12.21
C ALA A 10 23.35 38.70 -11.60
N ALA A 11 22.32 38.10 -12.20
CA ALA A 11 21.86 36.78 -11.77
C ALA A 11 23.06 35.85 -11.71
N PRO A 12 23.18 35.02 -10.67
CA PRO A 12 24.27 34.06 -10.58
C PRO A 12 24.30 33.20 -11.85
N PRO A 13 25.49 32.90 -12.39
CA PRO A 13 25.60 32.09 -13.59
C PRO A 13 24.78 30.83 -13.41
N GLN A 14 23.95 30.51 -14.40
CA GLN A 14 23.15 29.28 -14.44
C GLN A 14 24.04 28.05 -14.55
N ALA A 15 24.98 27.88 -13.64
CA ALA A 15 25.87 26.72 -13.55
C ALA A 15 25.21 25.50 -12.89
N ALA A 16 23.90 25.54 -12.66
CA ALA A 16 23.19 24.45 -11.99
C ALA A 16 22.14 23.76 -12.85
N ALA A 17 22.07 24.05 -14.14
CA ALA A 17 21.12 23.37 -15.02
C ALA A 17 21.67 22.07 -15.64
N ASP A 18 22.96 21.83 -15.54
CA ASP A 18 23.60 20.68 -16.22
C ASP A 18 23.73 19.43 -15.36
N ASP A 19 23.40 19.52 -14.05
CA ASP A 19 23.36 18.34 -13.16
C ASP A 19 21.99 17.66 -13.05
N VAL A 20 21.06 17.95 -13.94
CA VAL A 20 20.02 16.97 -14.24
C VAL A 20 20.74 15.81 -14.95
N GLN A 21 21.33 14.93 -14.15
CA GLN A 21 21.78 13.64 -14.65
C GLN A 21 20.60 13.06 -15.43
N THR A 22 20.68 13.22 -16.75
CA THR A 22 19.78 12.53 -17.68
C THR A 22 20.01 11.07 -17.35
N TYR A 23 19.05 10.48 -16.61
CA TYR A 23 19.12 9.05 -16.27
C TYR A 23 19.19 8.32 -17.61
N GLN A 24 20.40 8.01 -18.03
CA GLN A 24 20.61 7.05 -19.10
C GLN A 24 20.14 5.72 -18.52
N GLY A 25 19.02 5.25 -19.04
CA GLY A 25 18.50 3.92 -18.71
C GLY A 25 19.62 2.89 -18.77
N PRO A 26 19.48 1.74 -18.13
CA PRO A 26 20.52 0.72 -18.07
C PRO A 26 21.06 0.46 -19.49
N PRO A 27 22.39 0.39 -19.67
CA PRO A 27 23.00 0.13 -20.97
C PRO A 27 22.48 -1.23 -21.47
N GLY A 28 21.55 -1.20 -22.44
CA GLY A 28 20.88 -2.39 -22.94
C GLY A 28 19.39 -2.18 -23.30
N GLY A 29 18.81 -0.98 -23.08
CA GLY A 29 17.43 -0.67 -23.51
C GLY A 29 16.36 -1.54 -22.88
N GLY A 30 16.61 -2.11 -21.69
CA GLY A 30 15.63 -2.90 -20.95
C GLY A 30 14.71 -2.05 -20.07
N LEU A 31 13.54 -2.56 -19.77
CA LEU A 31 12.63 -1.96 -18.81
C LEU A 31 13.32 -1.82 -17.45
N PRO A 32 13.22 -0.67 -16.75
CA PRO A 32 13.74 -0.56 -15.39
C PRO A 32 13.18 -1.67 -14.49
N SER A 33 14.07 -2.38 -13.80
CA SER A 33 13.69 -3.52 -12.95
C SER A 33 12.63 -3.16 -11.91
N THR A 34 12.66 -1.93 -11.39
CA THR A 34 11.69 -1.40 -10.43
C THR A 34 10.27 -1.30 -11.00
N VAL A 35 10.14 -0.99 -12.30
CA VAL A 35 8.83 -0.93 -12.98
C VAL A 35 8.24 -2.35 -13.13
N GLN A 36 9.08 -3.36 -13.40
CA GLN A 36 8.66 -4.75 -13.44
C GLN A 36 8.19 -5.22 -12.05
N GLN A 37 8.84 -4.77 -11.00
CA GLN A 37 8.51 -5.12 -9.61
C GLN A 37 7.16 -4.55 -9.16
N VAL A 38 6.63 -3.49 -9.80
CA VAL A 38 5.26 -3.00 -9.53
C VAL A 38 4.22 -4.10 -9.72
N MET A 39 4.39 -4.94 -10.75
CA MET A 39 3.49 -6.07 -10.97
C MET A 39 3.57 -7.09 -9.84
N VAL A 40 4.78 -7.40 -9.38
CA VAL A 40 5.00 -8.34 -8.26
C VAL A 40 4.35 -7.80 -6.98
N VAL A 41 4.56 -6.52 -6.67
CA VAL A 41 3.93 -5.86 -5.51
C VAL A 41 2.41 -5.88 -5.63
N SER A 42 1.88 -5.63 -6.83
CA SER A 42 0.43 -5.65 -7.09
C SER A 42 -0.18 -7.04 -6.85
N ILE A 43 0.49 -8.10 -7.31
CA ILE A 43 0.06 -9.49 -7.06
C ILE A 43 0.10 -9.79 -5.56
N LEU A 44 1.20 -9.43 -4.88
CA LEU A 44 1.34 -9.64 -3.45
C LEU A 44 0.25 -8.90 -2.66
N GLN A 45 -0.10 -7.68 -3.04
CA GLN A 45 -1.19 -6.93 -2.40
C GLN A 45 -2.54 -7.65 -2.55
N ILE A 46 -2.84 -8.21 -3.72
CA ILE A 46 -4.08 -8.97 -3.94
C ILE A 46 -4.09 -10.24 -3.10
N VAL A 47 -2.99 -11.00 -3.08
CA VAL A 47 -2.90 -12.24 -2.32
C VAL A 47 -3.04 -11.98 -0.82
N VAL A 48 -2.32 -11.00 -0.29
CA VAL A 48 -2.41 -10.64 1.13
C VAL A 48 -3.80 -10.10 1.47
N GLY A 49 -4.38 -9.25 0.61
CA GLY A 49 -5.75 -8.76 0.79
C GLY A 49 -6.79 -9.89 0.80
N ALA A 50 -6.61 -10.92 -0.02
CA ALA A 50 -7.48 -12.10 -0.01
C ALA A 50 -7.35 -12.92 1.30
N LEU A 51 -6.13 -13.07 1.81
CA LEU A 51 -5.89 -13.73 3.10
C LEU A 51 -6.48 -12.92 4.26
N GLU A 52 -6.38 -11.60 4.23
CA GLU A 52 -7.01 -10.70 5.22
C GLU A 52 -8.55 -10.78 5.17
N LEU A 53 -9.15 -10.90 3.97
CA LEU A 53 -10.59 -11.13 3.86
C LEU A 53 -11.01 -12.45 4.52
N LEU A 54 -10.24 -13.51 4.30
CA LEU A 54 -10.49 -14.79 4.95
C LEU A 54 -10.39 -14.67 6.48
N ALA A 55 -9.35 -13.99 6.97
CA ALA A 55 -9.18 -13.74 8.40
C ALA A 55 -10.35 -12.93 8.99
N SER A 56 -10.80 -11.89 8.28
CA SER A 56 -11.95 -11.08 8.72
C SER A 56 -13.25 -11.90 8.77
N ALA A 57 -13.45 -12.82 7.83
CA ALA A 57 -14.59 -13.74 7.84
C ALA A 57 -14.56 -14.68 9.05
N ILE A 58 -13.39 -15.20 9.40
CA ILE A 58 -13.21 -16.03 10.61
C ILE A 58 -13.52 -15.20 11.86
N LEU A 59 -13.01 -13.96 11.95
CA LEU A 59 -13.33 -13.08 13.08
C LEU A 59 -14.82 -12.76 13.16
N ALA A 60 -15.52 -12.61 12.05
CA ALA A 60 -16.97 -12.40 12.04
C ALA A 60 -17.73 -13.59 12.63
N VAL A 61 -17.29 -14.82 12.33
CA VAL A 61 -17.85 -16.04 12.94
C VAL A 61 -17.63 -16.03 14.46
N TYR A 62 -16.42 -15.75 14.93
CA TYR A 62 -16.14 -15.65 16.37
C TYR A 62 -16.97 -14.54 17.03
N THR A 63 -17.09 -13.38 16.41
CA THR A 63 -17.95 -12.29 16.89
C THR A 63 -19.40 -12.75 17.04
N GLY A 64 -19.91 -13.51 16.06
CA GLY A 64 -21.26 -14.08 16.13
C GLY A 64 -21.44 -15.05 17.30
N ILE A 65 -20.47 -15.94 17.51
CA ILE A 65 -20.51 -16.91 18.61
C ILE A 65 -20.47 -16.19 19.97
N PHE A 66 -19.50 -15.31 20.19
CA PHE A 66 -19.40 -14.55 21.44
C PHE A 66 -20.59 -13.61 21.68
N GLY A 67 -21.11 -13.02 20.60
CA GLY A 67 -22.34 -12.22 20.68
C GLY A 67 -23.56 -13.04 21.07
N ALA A 68 -23.70 -14.25 20.54
CA ALA A 68 -24.77 -15.17 20.90
C ALA A 68 -24.65 -15.64 22.38
N MET A 69 -23.44 -15.88 22.86
CA MET A 69 -23.18 -16.22 24.26
C MET A 69 -23.53 -15.03 25.17
N SER A 70 -23.10 -13.82 24.83
CA SER A 70 -23.36 -12.62 25.64
C SER A 70 -24.84 -12.21 25.67
N SER A 71 -25.61 -12.54 24.63
CA SER A 71 -27.05 -12.26 24.57
C SER A 71 -27.92 -13.30 25.29
N GLY A 72 -27.32 -14.35 25.84
CA GLY A 72 -28.05 -15.46 26.44
C GLY A 72 -28.78 -16.38 25.45
N ALA A 73 -28.49 -16.23 24.13
CA ALA A 73 -29.06 -17.11 23.11
C ALA A 73 -28.47 -18.55 23.19
N ILE A 74 -27.36 -18.71 23.88
CA ILE A 74 -26.73 -20.00 24.21
C ILE A 74 -26.85 -20.12 25.73
N GLU A 75 -27.52 -21.18 26.21
CA GLU A 75 -27.67 -21.47 27.64
C GLU A 75 -26.28 -21.71 28.26
N MET A 76 -25.97 -20.95 29.29
CA MET A 76 -24.76 -21.13 30.09
C MET A 76 -25.11 -21.71 31.46
N PRO A 77 -24.15 -22.38 32.11
CA PRO A 77 -24.34 -22.87 33.49
C PRO A 77 -24.71 -21.70 34.44
N GLU A 78 -25.59 -21.97 35.38
CA GLU A 78 -25.99 -21.01 36.39
C GLU A 78 -24.80 -20.52 37.21
N GLY A 79 -24.67 -19.20 37.38
CA GLY A 79 -23.62 -18.55 38.17
C GLY A 79 -22.50 -17.85 37.38
N GLU A 80 -22.55 -17.83 36.05
CA GLU A 80 -21.52 -17.20 35.22
C GLU A 80 -21.93 -15.82 34.65
N GLU A 81 -22.66 -15.00 35.41
CA GLU A 81 -23.05 -13.67 34.92
C GLU A 81 -21.87 -12.76 34.59
N GLU A 82 -20.75 -12.87 35.29
CA GLU A 82 -19.50 -12.14 34.96
C GLU A 82 -18.93 -12.55 33.59
N ALA A 83 -19.11 -13.80 33.21
CA ALA A 83 -18.65 -14.30 31.91
C ALA A 83 -19.42 -13.66 30.75
N LEU A 84 -20.70 -13.37 30.90
CA LEU A 84 -21.52 -12.70 29.88
C LEU A 84 -20.98 -11.30 29.54
N PHE A 85 -20.56 -10.55 30.54
CA PHE A 85 -19.95 -9.24 30.34
C PHE A 85 -18.63 -9.33 29.60
N VAL A 86 -17.78 -10.30 29.96
CA VAL A 86 -16.49 -10.53 29.28
C VAL A 86 -16.71 -10.95 27.82
N PHE A 87 -17.67 -11.82 27.54
CA PHE A 87 -18.00 -12.22 26.15
C PHE A 87 -18.53 -11.04 25.34
N GLY A 88 -19.30 -10.15 25.96
CA GLY A 88 -19.77 -8.92 25.32
C GLY A 88 -18.60 -8.01 24.89
N ILE A 89 -17.62 -7.81 25.76
CA ILE A 89 -16.42 -7.03 25.46
C ILE A 89 -15.61 -7.68 24.34
N ILE A 90 -15.35 -8.99 24.43
CA ILE A 90 -14.61 -9.75 23.41
C ILE A 90 -15.32 -9.63 22.05
N SER A 91 -16.64 -9.79 22.03
CA SER A 91 -17.45 -9.64 20.81
C SER A 91 -17.30 -8.24 20.20
N ALA A 92 -17.39 -7.19 21.01
CA ALA A 92 -17.24 -5.81 20.54
C ALA A 92 -15.83 -5.54 19.97
N VAL A 93 -14.79 -6.01 20.66
CA VAL A 93 -13.40 -5.85 20.23
C VAL A 93 -13.15 -6.63 18.93
N THR A 94 -13.58 -7.88 18.85
CA THR A 94 -13.41 -8.71 17.64
C THR A 94 -14.19 -8.17 16.45
N LEU A 95 -15.40 -7.60 16.68
CA LEU A 95 -16.17 -6.92 15.64
C LEU A 95 -15.41 -5.71 15.07
N PHE A 96 -14.89 -4.86 15.94
CA PHE A 96 -14.15 -3.67 15.53
C PHE A 96 -12.87 -4.03 14.75
N LEU A 97 -12.10 -5.00 15.26
CA LEU A 97 -10.90 -5.49 14.59
C LEU A 97 -11.23 -6.16 13.24
N GLY A 98 -12.25 -7.00 13.19
CA GLY A 98 -12.71 -7.66 11.99
C GLY A 98 -13.12 -6.67 10.90
N LEU A 99 -13.85 -5.62 11.27
CA LEU A 99 -14.24 -4.55 10.36
C LEU A 99 -13.04 -3.75 9.84
N ALA A 100 -12.08 -3.42 10.70
CA ALA A 100 -10.86 -2.71 10.30
C ALA A 100 -10.02 -3.54 9.32
N ILE A 101 -9.84 -4.85 9.58
CA ILE A 101 -9.15 -5.77 8.69
C ILE A 101 -9.89 -5.91 7.36
N PHE A 102 -11.21 -6.03 7.38
CA PHE A 102 -12.04 -6.11 6.17
C PHE A 102 -11.84 -4.89 5.26
N ILE A 103 -11.90 -3.68 5.82
CA ILE A 103 -11.68 -2.44 5.07
C ILE A 103 -10.26 -2.40 4.48
N ALA A 104 -9.24 -2.75 5.28
CA ALA A 104 -7.86 -2.79 4.83
C ALA A 104 -7.67 -3.80 3.67
N ALA A 105 -8.27 -4.98 3.78
CA ALA A 105 -8.23 -6.03 2.77
C ALA A 105 -8.83 -5.58 1.43
N VAL A 106 -10.01 -4.96 1.47
CA VAL A 106 -10.68 -4.42 0.27
C VAL A 106 -9.82 -3.34 -0.40
N LEU A 107 -9.26 -2.43 0.38
CA LEU A 107 -8.39 -1.37 -0.13
C LEU A 107 -7.11 -1.93 -0.75
N ARG A 108 -6.51 -2.98 -0.15
CA ARG A 108 -5.34 -3.66 -0.72
C ARG A 108 -5.64 -4.33 -2.04
N ILE A 109 -6.72 -5.07 -2.13
CA ILE A 109 -7.13 -5.73 -3.38
C ILE A 109 -7.35 -4.68 -4.48
N TRP A 110 -8.09 -3.61 -4.14
CA TRP A 110 -8.34 -2.54 -5.09
C TRP A 110 -7.05 -1.82 -5.52
N SER A 111 -6.16 -1.55 -4.58
CA SER A 111 -4.84 -0.97 -4.84
C SER A 111 -3.98 -1.88 -5.74
N GLY A 112 -3.97 -3.20 -5.48
CA GLY A 112 -3.29 -4.17 -6.33
C GLY A 112 -3.80 -4.15 -7.77
N ILE A 113 -5.12 -4.15 -7.96
CA ILE A 113 -5.75 -4.05 -9.29
C ILE A 113 -5.39 -2.73 -9.98
N ALA A 114 -5.40 -1.61 -9.24
CA ALA A 114 -5.01 -0.31 -9.77
C ALA A 114 -3.52 -0.25 -10.14
N GLY A 115 -2.66 -0.96 -9.41
CA GLY A 115 -1.24 -1.08 -9.67
C GLY A 115 -0.91 -1.72 -11.02
N PHE A 116 -1.66 -2.74 -11.44
CA PHE A 116 -1.52 -3.33 -12.79
C PHE A 116 -1.73 -2.33 -13.93
N LYS A 117 -2.56 -1.32 -13.69
CA LYS A 117 -2.93 -0.28 -14.66
C LYS A 117 -2.11 1.00 -14.49
N PHE A 118 -1.12 1.02 -13.61
CA PHE A 118 -0.36 2.21 -13.22
C PHE A 118 -1.26 3.40 -12.87
N LYS A 119 -2.39 3.14 -12.19
CA LYS A 119 -3.35 4.17 -11.79
C LYS A 119 -3.30 4.39 -10.28
N ARG A 120 -3.51 5.67 -9.89
CA ARG A 120 -3.70 6.06 -8.47
C ARG A 120 -2.53 5.68 -7.55
N ARG A 121 -1.30 6.07 -7.90
CA ARG A 121 -0.08 5.84 -7.09
C ARG A 121 -0.27 6.17 -5.61
N LYS A 122 -0.88 7.33 -5.29
CA LYS A 122 -1.15 7.75 -3.90
C LYS A 122 -1.99 6.73 -3.13
N MET A 123 -2.96 6.11 -3.81
CA MET A 123 -3.82 5.09 -3.22
C MET A 123 -3.05 3.79 -2.94
N ALA A 124 -2.08 3.42 -3.79
CA ALA A 124 -1.23 2.26 -3.57
C ALA A 124 -0.33 2.45 -2.33
N ILE A 125 0.24 3.65 -2.17
CA ILE A 125 1.01 4.02 -0.98
C ILE A 125 0.11 4.00 0.26
N PHE A 126 -1.07 4.62 0.20
CA PHE A 126 -2.01 4.67 1.31
C PHE A 126 -2.48 3.28 1.72
N ALA A 127 -2.83 2.41 0.76
CA ALA A 127 -3.23 1.03 1.05
C ALA A 127 -2.08 0.22 1.67
N SER A 128 -0.83 0.46 1.27
CA SER A 128 0.33 -0.18 1.88
C SER A 128 0.53 0.26 3.33
N VAL A 129 0.35 1.55 3.63
CA VAL A 129 0.45 2.08 5.00
C VAL A 129 -0.71 1.60 5.86
N LEU A 130 -1.95 1.64 5.33
CA LEU A 130 -3.13 1.17 6.07
C LEU A 130 -3.05 -0.33 6.37
N GLY A 131 -2.41 -1.11 5.50
CA GLY A 131 -2.15 -2.51 5.74
C GLY A 131 -1.23 -2.78 6.94
N MET A 132 -0.58 -1.76 7.49
CA MET A 132 0.16 -1.88 8.75
C MET A 132 -0.79 -2.11 9.95
N THR A 133 -2.06 -1.71 9.86
CA THR A 133 -3.06 -2.02 10.90
C THR A 133 -3.29 -3.52 11.06
N SER A 134 -3.16 -4.30 10.00
CA SER A 134 -3.26 -5.77 10.09
C SER A 134 -2.04 -6.39 10.78
N ALA A 135 -0.89 -5.70 10.83
CA ALA A 135 0.28 -6.14 11.59
C ALA A 135 0.04 -6.12 13.11
N LEU A 136 -0.87 -5.26 13.59
CA LEU A 136 -1.26 -5.20 15.01
C LEU A 136 -2.01 -6.46 15.48
N THR A 137 -2.55 -7.25 14.57
CA THR A 137 -3.30 -8.46 14.88
C THR A 137 -2.44 -9.72 15.05
N MET A 138 -1.13 -9.60 15.20
CA MET A 138 -0.13 -10.66 15.47
C MET A 138 0.01 -11.76 14.39
N TYR A 139 -0.99 -12.02 13.57
CA TYR A 139 -0.99 -13.18 12.66
C TYR A 139 -0.10 -13.05 11.43
N CYS A 140 0.26 -11.84 11.01
CA CYS A 140 1.08 -11.61 9.80
C CYS A 140 2.07 -10.45 9.95
N SER A 141 2.50 -10.09 11.16
CA SER A 141 3.24 -8.86 11.42
C SER A 141 4.54 -8.74 10.61
N VAL A 142 5.37 -9.77 10.59
CA VAL A 142 6.67 -9.74 9.90
C VAL A 142 6.49 -9.65 8.39
N PHE A 143 5.56 -10.42 7.83
CA PHE A 143 5.29 -10.44 6.39
C PHE A 143 4.66 -9.11 5.93
N SER A 144 3.73 -8.56 6.70
CA SER A 144 3.08 -7.27 6.40
C SER A 144 4.05 -6.09 6.49
N ILE A 145 4.97 -6.10 7.45
CA ILE A 145 6.02 -5.07 7.57
C ILE A 145 7.00 -5.19 6.39
N GLY A 146 7.46 -6.39 6.07
CA GLY A 146 8.34 -6.63 4.93
C GLY A 146 7.71 -6.15 3.62
N MET A 147 6.44 -6.46 3.41
CA MET A 147 5.69 -6.02 2.24
C MET A 147 5.47 -4.50 2.20
N LEU A 148 5.24 -3.85 3.35
CA LEU A 148 5.16 -2.40 3.46
C LEU A 148 6.46 -1.74 3.02
N ILE A 149 7.59 -2.17 3.60
CA ILE A 149 8.91 -1.61 3.29
C ILE A 149 9.22 -1.81 1.81
N TYR A 150 9.06 -3.03 1.30
CA TYR A 150 9.29 -3.35 -0.10
C TYR A 150 8.39 -2.54 -1.03
N GLY A 151 7.09 -2.47 -0.74
CA GLY A 151 6.12 -1.69 -1.52
C GLY A 151 6.46 -0.20 -1.53
N LEU A 152 6.85 0.38 -0.38
CA LEU A 152 7.25 1.78 -0.29
C LEU A 152 8.51 2.06 -1.12
N ILE A 153 9.53 1.21 -1.04
CA ILE A 153 10.76 1.35 -1.84
C ILE A 153 10.40 1.40 -3.33
N ILE A 154 9.56 0.48 -3.80
CA ILE A 154 9.13 0.40 -5.20
C ILE A 154 8.30 1.63 -5.58
N TYR A 155 7.26 1.98 -4.81
CA TYR A 155 6.37 3.09 -5.16
C TYR A 155 7.02 4.48 -5.04
N LEU A 156 8.10 4.62 -4.26
CA LEU A 156 8.86 5.87 -4.13
C LEU A 156 9.96 6.00 -5.19
N ASP A 157 10.29 4.93 -5.90
CA ASP A 157 11.28 4.96 -6.97
C ASP A 157 10.91 5.94 -8.09
N ARG A 158 11.92 6.64 -8.64
CA ARG A 158 11.72 7.67 -9.67
C ARG A 158 11.18 7.08 -10.98
N ASN A 159 11.62 5.91 -11.36
CA ASN A 159 11.17 5.25 -12.60
C ASN A 159 9.71 4.82 -12.46
N VAL A 160 9.32 4.31 -11.30
CA VAL A 160 7.93 3.98 -11.00
C VAL A 160 7.07 5.23 -11.01
N LYS A 161 7.53 6.34 -10.41
CA LYS A 161 6.84 7.62 -10.49
C LYS A 161 6.61 8.03 -11.94
N ARG A 162 7.65 7.95 -12.80
CA ARG A 162 7.56 8.26 -14.23
C ARG A 162 6.57 7.34 -14.96
N ALA A 163 6.53 6.04 -14.63
CA ALA A 163 5.56 5.12 -15.20
C ALA A 163 4.11 5.54 -14.91
N TYR A 164 3.83 5.99 -13.69
CA TYR A 164 2.50 6.50 -13.32
C TYR A 164 2.17 7.81 -14.03
N GLU A 165 3.14 8.71 -14.19
CA GLU A 165 2.98 9.96 -14.95
C GLU A 165 2.69 9.68 -16.44
N MET A 166 3.37 8.70 -17.05
CA MET A 166 3.05 8.25 -18.41
C MET A 166 1.64 7.69 -18.53
N ALA A 167 1.17 6.94 -17.53
CA ALA A 167 -0.20 6.46 -17.50
C ALA A 167 -1.23 7.59 -17.35
N GLU A 168 -0.93 8.64 -16.58
CA GLU A 168 -1.76 9.84 -16.46
C GLU A 168 -1.83 10.63 -17.77
N GLN A 169 -0.78 10.58 -18.61
CA GLN A 169 -0.73 11.14 -19.96
C GLN A 169 -1.49 10.30 -20.99
N GLY A 170 -2.10 9.18 -20.57
CA GLY A 170 -2.93 8.33 -21.43
C GLY A 170 -2.22 7.15 -22.05
N MET A 171 -0.95 6.89 -21.71
CA MET A 171 -0.25 5.70 -22.19
C MET A 171 -0.88 4.44 -21.60
N THR A 172 -1.00 3.41 -22.44
CA THR A 172 -1.48 2.11 -21.99
C THR A 172 -0.40 1.37 -21.19
N PRO A 173 -0.78 0.43 -20.30
CA PRO A 173 0.19 -0.37 -19.55
C PRO A 173 1.21 -1.09 -20.45
N ASP A 174 0.82 -1.52 -21.65
CA ASP A 174 1.70 -2.18 -22.59
C ASP A 174 2.72 -1.21 -23.20
N GLN A 175 2.31 0.03 -23.50
CA GLN A 175 3.23 1.08 -23.93
C GLN A 175 4.23 1.47 -22.84
N ILE A 176 3.78 1.52 -21.58
CA ILE A 176 4.67 1.81 -20.44
C ILE A 176 5.69 0.68 -20.24
N ARG A 177 5.33 -0.55 -20.56
CA ARG A 177 6.22 -1.71 -20.48
C ARG A 177 7.12 -1.88 -21.68
N ASP A 178 6.93 -1.14 -22.76
CA ASP A 178 7.82 -1.18 -23.92
C ASP A 178 9.14 -0.49 -23.59
N PRO A 179 10.29 -1.21 -23.65
CA PRO A 179 11.60 -0.64 -23.35
C PRO A 179 11.95 0.59 -24.18
N ARG A 180 11.36 0.72 -25.38
CA ARG A 180 11.62 1.85 -26.29
C ARG A 180 11.08 3.19 -25.79
N ASN A 181 10.23 3.21 -24.77
CA ASN A 181 9.65 4.41 -24.20
C ASN A 181 10.41 4.94 -22.97
N TRP A 182 11.52 4.31 -22.61
CA TRP A 182 12.38 4.63 -21.45
C TRP A 182 13.77 5.21 -21.88
#